data_f242ac06b5d971db44230218cb9eb3d9
#
_entry.id   f242ac06b5d971db44230218cb9eb3d9
#
_cell.length_a   1.000
_cell.length_b   1.000
_cell.length_c   1.000
_cell.angle_alpha   90.00
_cell.angle_beta   90.00
_cell.angle_gamma   90.00
#
_symmetry.space_group_name_H-M   'P 1'
#
loop_
_entity.id
_entity.type
_entity.pdbx_description
1 polymer ?
#
loop_
_entity_poly.entity_id
_entity_poly.type
_entity_poly.pdbx_seq_one_letter_code
_entity_poly.pdbx_strand_id
1 'polypeptide(L)' 'MRKLIEYIAKSLVDEPAAVQVREVRNDRNVLALELHVAPDDFGKVIGRQGRVAKAMRTLLRAGGMREGRHTSLEIL' A
#
# COMPACT_ATOMS: atom_id res chain seq x y z
N MET A 1 -2.15 9.51 2.36
CA MET A 1 -1.31 8.32 2.07
C MET A 1 -2.11 7.16 1.49
N ARG A 2 -3.30 6.89 2.02
CA ARG A 2 -4.15 5.81 1.49
C ARG A 2 -4.42 5.98 -0.01
N LYS A 3 -4.75 7.18 -0.44
CA LYS A 3 -5.06 7.45 -1.85
C LYS A 3 -3.87 7.25 -2.77
N LEU A 4 -2.66 7.51 -2.27
CA LEU A 4 -1.44 7.28 -3.06
C LEU A 4 -1.25 5.79 -3.31
N ILE A 5 -1.38 4.96 -2.28
CA ILE A 5 -1.25 3.50 -2.42
C ILE A 5 -2.35 2.97 -3.36
N GLU A 6 -3.57 3.45 -3.21
CA GLU A 6 -4.68 3.07 -4.09
C GLU A 6 -4.37 3.41 -5.55
N TYR A 7 -3.88 4.61 -5.80
CA TYR A 7 -3.53 5.05 -7.15
C TYR A 7 -2.45 4.16 -7.77
N ILE A 8 -1.38 3.88 -7.01
CA ILE A 8 -0.29 3.05 -7.50
C ILE A 8 -0.80 1.64 -7.84
N ALA A 9 -1.55 1.03 -6.93
CA ALA A 9 -2.08 -0.31 -7.15
C ALA A 9 -3.00 -0.36 -8.36
N LYS A 10 -3.92 0.58 -8.47
CA LYS A 10 -4.85 0.64 -9.61
C LYS A 10 -4.14 0.82 -10.94
N SER A 11 -2.98 1.47 -10.94
CA SER A 11 -2.20 1.69 -12.16
C SER A 11 -1.47 0.44 -12.63
N LEU A 12 -1.30 -0.56 -11.77
CA LEU A 12 -0.51 -1.75 -12.06
C LEU A 12 -1.34 -3.00 -12.35
N VAL A 13 -2.58 -3.04 -11.87
CA VAL A 13 -3.40 -4.26 -11.91
C VAL A 13 -4.28 -4.32 -13.15
N ASP A 14 -4.75 -5.54 -13.47
CA ASP A 14 -5.71 -5.74 -14.55
C ASP A 14 -7.14 -5.46 -14.09
N GLU A 15 -7.43 -5.61 -12.81
CA GLU A 15 -8.76 -5.40 -12.24
C GLU A 15 -8.75 -4.29 -11.20
N PRO A 16 -8.68 -3.01 -11.63
CA PRO A 16 -8.62 -1.90 -10.68
C PRO A 16 -9.85 -1.79 -9.79
N ALA A 17 -11.01 -2.28 -10.23
CA ALA A 17 -12.22 -2.26 -9.41
C ALA A 17 -12.10 -3.15 -8.17
N ALA A 18 -11.19 -4.13 -8.18
CA ALA A 18 -10.97 -5.01 -7.04
C ALA A 18 -9.99 -4.44 -6.02
N VAL A 19 -9.33 -3.32 -6.33
CA VAL A 19 -8.37 -2.71 -5.42
C VAL A 19 -9.10 -2.04 -4.26
N GLN A 20 -8.71 -2.40 -3.05
CA GLN A 20 -9.19 -1.75 -1.81
C GLN A 20 -8.02 -1.51 -0.90
N VAL A 21 -7.98 -0.30 -0.33
CA VAL A 21 -7.00 0.03 0.70
C VAL A 21 -7.75 0.35 1.98
N ARG A 22 -7.48 -0.44 3.02
CA ARG A 22 -8.13 -0.27 4.33
C ARG A 22 -7.14 0.34 5.30
N GLU A 23 -7.63 1.28 6.10
CA GLU A 23 -6.87 1.81 7.23
C GLU A 23 -7.18 0.94 8.44
N VAL A 24 -6.27 0.00 8.74
CA VAL A 24 -6.42 -0.90 9.88
C VAL A 24 -6.19 -0.15 11.18
N ARG A 25 -5.26 0.79 11.15
CA ARG A 25 -4.98 1.66 12.28
C ARG A 25 -4.57 3.03 11.73
N ASN A 26 -5.15 4.07 12.26
CA ASN A 26 -4.84 5.43 11.87
C ASN A 26 -4.98 6.33 13.09
N ASP A 27 -3.90 6.45 13.84
CA ASP A 27 -3.86 7.30 15.03
C ASP A 27 -2.62 8.18 15.00
N ARG A 28 -2.38 8.90 16.08
CA ARG A 28 -1.27 9.84 16.16
C ARG A 28 0.08 9.18 15.96
N ASN A 29 0.22 7.91 16.34
CA ASN A 29 1.50 7.21 16.37
C ASN A 29 1.69 6.24 15.21
N VAL A 30 0.61 5.71 14.63
CA VAL A 30 0.68 4.62 13.67
C VAL A 30 -0.34 4.79 12.56
N LEU A 31 0.12 4.58 11.33
CA LEU A 31 -0.75 4.38 10.17
C LEU A 31 -0.46 2.99 9.61
N ALA A 32 -1.41 2.10 9.74
CA ALA A 32 -1.31 0.73 9.23
C ALA A 32 -2.37 0.53 8.14
N LEU A 33 -1.91 0.16 6.95
CA LEU A 33 -2.77 -0.03 5.78
C LEU A 33 -2.75 -1.48 5.34
N GLU A 34 -3.89 -1.94 4.81
CA GLU A 34 -4.00 -3.20 4.09
C GLU A 34 -4.39 -2.91 2.65
N LEU A 35 -3.65 -3.50 1.71
CA LEU A 35 -3.96 -3.42 0.30
C LEU A 35 -4.52 -4.76 -0.16
N HIS A 36 -5.74 -4.73 -0.72
CA HIS A 36 -6.41 -5.90 -1.29
C HIS A 36 -6.50 -5.73 -2.80
N VAL A 37 -6.17 -6.78 -3.53
CA VAL A 37 -6.27 -6.81 -4.99
C VAL A 37 -6.87 -8.14 -5.42
N ALA A 38 -7.26 -8.24 -6.70
CA ALA A 38 -7.71 -9.53 -7.25
C ALA A 38 -6.56 -10.55 -7.12
N PRO A 39 -6.86 -11.83 -6.86
CA PRO A 39 -5.83 -12.85 -6.66
C PRO A 39 -4.80 -12.91 -7.79
N ASP A 40 -5.26 -12.79 -9.04
CA ASP A 40 -4.35 -12.85 -10.19
C ASP A 40 -3.45 -11.62 -10.31
N ASP A 41 -3.76 -10.55 -9.61
CA ASP A 41 -2.97 -9.32 -9.64
C ASP A 41 -1.99 -9.19 -8.49
N PHE A 42 -2.00 -10.13 -7.56
CA PHE A 42 -1.13 -10.07 -6.37
C PHE A 42 0.34 -9.88 -6.76
N GLY A 43 0.82 -10.67 -7.71
CA GLY A 43 2.22 -10.58 -8.16
C GLY A 43 2.58 -9.23 -8.75
N LYS A 44 1.60 -8.52 -9.32
CA LYS A 44 1.84 -7.21 -9.93
C LYS A 44 2.10 -6.12 -8.91
N VAL A 45 1.47 -6.23 -7.73
CA VAL A 45 1.67 -5.24 -6.66
C VAL A 45 2.84 -5.60 -5.76
N ILE A 46 3.28 -6.85 -5.78
CA ILE A 46 4.52 -7.24 -5.11
C ILE A 46 5.70 -6.85 -5.98
N GLY A 47 5.63 -7.15 -7.28
CA GLY A 47 6.67 -6.87 -8.24
C GLY A 47 7.81 -7.88 -8.18
N ARG A 48 8.75 -7.77 -9.14
CA ARG A 48 9.89 -8.66 -9.19
C ARG A 48 10.74 -8.48 -7.93
N GLN A 49 10.97 -9.58 -7.22
CA GLN A 49 11.77 -9.56 -5.98
C GLN A 49 11.20 -8.62 -4.92
N GLY A 50 9.89 -8.38 -4.98
CA GLY A 50 9.23 -7.52 -4.01
C GLY A 50 9.48 -6.03 -4.18
N ARG A 51 9.99 -5.61 -5.34
CA ARG A 51 10.41 -4.21 -5.54
C ARG A 51 9.26 -3.20 -5.47
N VAL A 52 8.09 -3.57 -6.01
CA VAL A 52 6.94 -2.66 -5.97
C VAL A 52 6.43 -2.50 -4.54
N ALA A 53 6.27 -3.61 -3.83
CA ALA A 53 5.86 -3.57 -2.43
C ALA A 53 6.83 -2.76 -1.57
N LYS A 54 8.13 -2.96 -1.81
CA LYS A 54 9.17 -2.24 -1.08
C LYS A 54 9.12 -0.75 -1.37
N ALA A 55 8.89 -0.38 -2.63
CA ALA A 55 8.77 1.04 -3.01
C ALA A 55 7.57 1.70 -2.35
N MET A 56 6.43 1.00 -2.31
CA MET A 56 5.24 1.53 -1.64
C MET A 56 5.49 1.73 -0.14
N ARG A 57 6.15 0.76 0.50
CA ARG A 57 6.49 0.88 1.93
C ARG A 57 7.44 2.02 2.19
N THR A 58 8.39 2.26 1.29
CA THR A 58 9.34 3.37 1.40
C THR A 58 8.62 4.72 1.32
N LEU A 59 7.68 4.86 0.38
CA LEU A 59 6.88 6.07 0.25
C LEU A 59 6.03 6.33 1.50
N LEU A 60 5.40 5.29 2.03
CA LEU A 60 4.62 5.41 3.26
C LEU A 60 5.50 5.84 4.43
N ARG A 61 6.68 5.22 4.55
CA ARG A 61 7.61 5.56 5.63
C ARG A 61 8.02 7.01 5.57
N ALA A 62 8.35 7.50 4.37
CA ALA A 62 8.74 8.90 4.19
C ALA A 62 7.62 9.85 4.62
N GLY A 63 6.38 9.57 4.19
CA GLY A 63 5.24 10.38 4.59
C GLY A 63 4.95 10.30 6.09
N GLY A 64 5.06 9.09 6.65
CA GLY A 64 4.84 8.89 8.09
C GLY A 64 5.89 9.60 8.95
N MET A 65 7.15 9.57 8.52
CA MET A 65 8.21 10.26 9.25
C MET A 65 7.97 11.76 9.34
N ARG A 66 7.43 12.35 8.28
CA ARG A 66 7.09 13.78 8.29
C ARG A 66 6.01 14.11 9.30
N GLU A 67 5.15 13.15 9.63
CA GLU A 67 4.07 13.29 10.59
C GLU A 67 4.40 12.72 11.96
N GLY A 68 5.60 12.17 12.12
CA GLY A 68 6.00 11.53 13.36
C GLY A 68 5.30 10.20 13.62
N ARG A 69 4.84 9.51 12.57
CA ARG A 69 4.13 8.24 12.69
C ARG A 69 4.93 7.08 12.13
N HIS A 70 4.75 5.91 12.72
CA HIS A 70 5.18 4.65 12.12
C HIS A 70 4.16 4.22 11.08
N THR A 71 4.63 3.61 9.99
CA THR A 71 3.75 3.15 8.92
C THR A 71 3.99 1.68 8.65
N SER A 72 2.94 0.99 8.21
CA SER A 72 3.04 -0.38 7.72
C SER A 72 2.06 -0.58 6.58
N LEU A 73 2.41 -1.53 5.70
CA LEU A 73 1.56 -1.90 4.58
C LEU A 73 1.59 -3.42 4.45
N GLU A 74 0.42 -4.03 4.56
CA GLU A 74 0.24 -5.44 4.32
C GLU A 74 -0.51 -5.62 3.00
N ILE A 75 -0.02 -6.53 2.15
CA ILE A 75 -0.63 -6.81 0.86
C ILE A 75 -1.28 -8.19 0.94
N LEU A 76 -2.57 -8.23 0.67
CA LEU A 76 -3.39 -9.45 0.79
C LEU A 76 -4.05 -9.84 -0.53
#